data_312eb255098f0bc2024cf6b28839c2d0
#
_entry.id   312eb255098f0bc2024cf6b28839c2d0
#
_cell.length_a   1.000
_cell.length_b   1.000
_cell.length_c   1.000
_cell.angle_alpha   90.00
_cell.angle_beta   90.00
_cell.angle_gamma   90.00
#
_symmetry.space_group_name_H-M   'P 1'
#
loop_
_entity.id
_entity.type
_entity.pdbx_description
1 polymer ?
#
loop_
_entity_poly.entity_id
_entity_poly.type
_entity_poly.pdbx_seq_one_letter_code
_entity_poly.pdbx_strand_id
1 'polypeptide(L)'
;MTTPHAILEHTFGYNSFRGTQEAVINHLIAGDDVLVLMPTGGGKSLCYQIPALARAGTGVVISPLIALMQDQVSALHELGVRAGFLNSTLSPQEAWQTERALQNGELDLLYVAPERLLQDRMLDLLDNARVALFAIDEAHCVAQWGHDFRADYLKLDILQQRFPDVPRIALTATADVRTRQEIIGRLGLENAQQFISGFDRPNIQYRIQQKNNPRQQLLRFLRDEQKDSAGIVYCLSRNKVEQTAAWLCGEGFNALPYHAGLSASLRAENQRRFLREDSIIMVATIAFGMGIDKPDVRFVAHLDLPKSIEAYYQETGRAGRDGEPATALLLYGLEDVVKLRQMMAGSEGNELFKRQEQQRLQAMLGLCEITSCRRQTLLRYFGDNLDEPCGNCDSCLTPAQTWDATEAVRMALSCVYRTGQRFGANHVIDVLRGSNNEKILNFDHHKLSTYAIGKHLSVDEWRSVFRQLVARGFLDVDASGFGSLLLNDACRPVLRGEQAIQLRRDIKTTATSATRRAPVAVAPEDEGLWFALRACRKRVAEEHGVPPYVIFHDATLREMLEQRPLTPSEMLDISGVGDSKLERFGDEFLEVIREHEYA
;
A
#
# COMPACT_ATOMS: atom_id res chain seq x y z
N MET A 1 21.88 -24.83 19.89
CA MET A 1 20.89 -24.14 19.07
C MET A 1 20.92 -22.68 19.45
N THR A 2 21.09 -21.81 18.48
CA THR A 2 21.08 -20.35 18.70
C THR A 2 19.66 -19.95 19.07
N THR A 3 19.47 -19.19 20.15
CA THR A 3 18.13 -18.76 20.56
C THR A 3 17.56 -17.72 19.56
N PRO A 4 16.22 -17.60 19.42
CA PRO A 4 15.62 -16.58 18.55
C PRO A 4 16.08 -15.14 18.88
N HIS A 5 16.28 -14.84 20.16
CA HIS A 5 16.81 -13.53 20.59
C HIS A 5 18.25 -13.31 20.14
N ALA A 6 19.11 -14.32 20.27
CA ALA A 6 20.49 -14.21 19.81
C ALA A 6 20.57 -14.00 18.28
N ILE A 7 19.71 -14.67 17.50
CA ILE A 7 19.62 -14.42 16.05
C ILE A 7 19.10 -12.99 15.75
N LEU A 8 18.09 -12.55 16.49
CA LEU A 8 17.55 -11.19 16.35
C LEU A 8 18.63 -10.13 16.60
N GLU A 9 19.40 -10.29 17.65
CA GLU A 9 20.44 -9.36 18.07
C GLU A 9 21.66 -9.42 17.14
N HIS A 10 22.30 -10.59 17.03
CA HIS A 10 23.57 -10.71 16.30
C HIS A 10 23.44 -10.65 14.79
N THR A 11 22.34 -11.20 14.20
CA THR A 11 22.17 -11.19 12.75
C THR A 11 21.42 -9.95 12.28
N PHE A 12 20.32 -9.59 12.95
CA PHE A 12 19.44 -8.50 12.48
C PHE A 12 19.68 -7.16 13.21
N GLY A 13 20.40 -7.15 14.34
CA GLY A 13 20.75 -5.95 15.09
C GLY A 13 19.58 -5.33 15.85
N TYR A 14 18.59 -6.12 16.27
CA TYR A 14 17.45 -5.65 17.04
C TYR A 14 17.43 -6.25 18.44
N ASN A 15 17.23 -5.43 19.47
CA ASN A 15 17.27 -5.84 20.87
C ASN A 15 15.96 -6.44 21.37
N SER A 16 14.85 -6.30 20.63
CA SER A 16 13.54 -6.82 21.05
C SER A 16 12.62 -7.11 19.86
N PHE A 17 11.77 -8.11 20.04
CA PHE A 17 10.69 -8.42 19.09
C PHE A 17 9.56 -7.39 19.19
N ARG A 18 8.86 -7.17 18.08
CA ARG A 18 7.70 -6.26 18.02
C ARG A 18 6.40 -7.05 18.09
N GLY A 19 5.48 -6.60 18.94
CA GLY A 19 4.12 -7.15 19.01
C GLY A 19 4.12 -8.67 19.20
N THR A 20 3.53 -9.40 18.24
CA THR A 20 3.36 -10.87 18.30
C THR A 20 4.51 -11.65 17.65
N GLN A 21 5.57 -11.00 17.15
CA GLN A 21 6.66 -11.68 16.42
C GLN A 21 7.26 -12.84 17.20
N GLU A 22 7.60 -12.63 18.48
CA GLU A 22 8.23 -13.67 19.32
C GLU A 22 7.34 -14.92 19.45
N ALA A 23 6.06 -14.72 19.68
CA ALA A 23 5.11 -15.83 19.78
C ALA A 23 5.00 -16.59 18.46
N VAL A 24 4.89 -15.90 17.32
CA VAL A 24 4.90 -16.49 15.98
C VAL A 24 6.15 -17.33 15.74
N ILE A 25 7.32 -16.76 16.01
CA ILE A 25 8.62 -17.40 15.83
C ILE A 25 8.73 -18.67 16.67
N ASN A 26 8.34 -18.61 17.94
CA ASN A 26 8.41 -19.75 18.85
C ASN A 26 7.48 -20.90 18.42
N HIS A 27 6.24 -20.63 17.98
CA HIS A 27 5.34 -21.63 17.44
C HIS A 27 5.92 -22.33 16.22
N LEU A 28 6.47 -21.57 15.27
CA LEU A 28 7.04 -22.13 14.06
C LEU A 28 8.31 -22.97 14.35
N ILE A 29 9.13 -22.55 15.32
CA ILE A 29 10.29 -23.32 15.78
C ILE A 29 9.85 -24.62 16.46
N ALA A 30 8.75 -24.60 17.20
CA ALA A 30 8.18 -25.79 17.83
C ALA A 30 7.64 -26.82 16.81
N GLY A 31 7.36 -26.40 15.58
CA GLY A 31 6.87 -27.26 14.49
C GLY A 31 5.39 -27.07 14.19
N ASP A 32 4.76 -26.04 14.74
CA ASP A 32 3.35 -25.75 14.52
C ASP A 32 3.15 -24.93 13.24
N ASP A 33 2.02 -25.14 12.56
CA ASP A 33 1.57 -24.28 11.46
C ASP A 33 1.03 -22.95 12.00
N VAL A 34 1.28 -21.85 11.26
CA VAL A 34 0.93 -20.50 11.70
C VAL A 34 0.31 -19.69 10.56
N LEU A 35 -0.76 -18.95 10.87
CA LEU A 35 -1.30 -17.91 10.00
C LEU A 35 -1.04 -16.52 10.62
N VAL A 36 -0.35 -15.65 9.87
CA VAL A 36 0.05 -14.32 10.34
C VAL A 36 -0.60 -13.25 9.49
N LEU A 37 -1.36 -12.39 10.13
CA LEU A 37 -1.85 -11.15 9.58
C LEU A 37 -1.13 -9.99 10.27
N MET A 38 -0.25 -9.32 9.54
CA MET A 38 0.50 -8.14 10.02
C MET A 38 0.50 -7.05 8.96
N PRO A 39 0.40 -5.76 9.34
CA PRO A 39 0.48 -4.67 8.39
C PRO A 39 1.81 -4.66 7.64
N THR A 40 1.83 -3.99 6.49
CA THR A 40 3.09 -3.73 5.78
C THR A 40 4.01 -2.89 6.68
N GLY A 41 5.30 -3.26 6.76
CA GLY A 41 6.24 -2.65 7.71
C GLY A 41 6.19 -3.23 9.14
N GLY A 42 5.30 -4.19 9.43
CA GLY A 42 5.21 -4.87 10.73
C GLY A 42 6.31 -5.91 10.99
N GLY A 43 7.26 -6.10 10.06
CA GLY A 43 8.36 -7.05 10.21
C GLY A 43 7.98 -8.51 9.96
N LYS A 44 7.03 -8.77 9.02
CA LYS A 44 6.61 -10.12 8.62
C LYS A 44 7.76 -11.04 8.24
N SER A 45 8.78 -10.51 7.56
CA SER A 45 9.92 -11.31 7.08
C SER A 45 10.69 -11.98 8.23
N LEU A 46 10.87 -11.29 9.35
CA LEU A 46 11.54 -11.85 10.53
C LEU A 46 10.80 -13.07 11.09
N CYS A 47 9.47 -13.14 10.95
CA CYS A 47 8.64 -14.23 11.44
C CYS A 47 8.94 -15.58 10.77
N TYR A 48 9.57 -15.60 9.58
CA TYR A 48 10.03 -16.82 8.94
C TYR A 48 11.55 -16.90 8.81
N GLN A 49 12.25 -15.76 8.71
CA GLN A 49 13.71 -15.73 8.59
C GLN A 49 14.38 -16.25 9.86
N ILE A 50 13.98 -15.79 11.03
CA ILE A 50 14.56 -16.24 12.31
C ILE A 50 14.30 -17.75 12.55
N PRO A 51 13.07 -18.28 12.39
CA PRO A 51 12.86 -19.72 12.49
C PRO A 51 13.65 -20.54 11.48
N ALA A 52 13.83 -20.05 10.25
CA ALA A 52 14.64 -20.73 9.25
C ALA A 52 16.12 -20.86 9.69
N LEU A 53 16.66 -19.81 10.34
CA LEU A 53 18.01 -19.84 10.91
C LEU A 53 18.14 -20.66 12.19
N ALA A 54 17.07 -20.79 12.97
CA ALA A 54 17.06 -21.52 14.24
C ALA A 54 16.83 -23.04 14.05
N ARG A 55 16.10 -23.43 13.01
CA ARG A 55 15.80 -24.84 12.68
C ARG A 55 16.85 -25.41 11.75
N ALA A 56 17.02 -26.73 11.78
CA ALA A 56 17.97 -27.40 10.90
C ALA A 56 17.37 -27.63 9.50
N GLY A 57 18.04 -27.17 8.47
CA GLY A 57 17.62 -27.27 7.06
C GLY A 57 17.44 -25.90 6.42
N THR A 58 16.89 -25.87 5.23
CA THR A 58 16.65 -24.66 4.46
C THR A 58 15.19 -24.19 4.62
N GLY A 59 14.98 -22.93 4.99
CA GLY A 59 13.64 -22.32 4.93
C GLY A 59 13.25 -22.00 3.48
N VAL A 60 12.12 -22.51 3.01
CA VAL A 60 11.62 -22.28 1.64
C VAL A 60 10.52 -21.24 1.67
N VAL A 61 10.77 -20.10 1.02
CA VAL A 61 9.86 -18.95 0.98
C VAL A 61 9.18 -18.87 -0.39
N ILE A 62 7.89 -19.08 -0.43
CA ILE A 62 7.06 -18.97 -1.63
C ILE A 62 6.61 -17.51 -1.74
N SER A 63 7.08 -16.80 -2.74
CA SER A 63 6.71 -15.40 -3.00
C SER A 63 6.28 -15.20 -4.45
N PRO A 64 5.23 -14.41 -4.70
CA PRO A 64 4.75 -14.17 -6.05
C PRO A 64 5.53 -13.07 -6.80
N LEU A 65 6.59 -12.52 -6.18
CA LEU A 65 7.21 -11.26 -6.57
C LEU A 65 8.71 -11.39 -6.80
N ILE A 66 9.09 -11.52 -8.08
CA ILE A 66 10.49 -11.71 -8.50
C ILE A 66 11.42 -10.61 -7.97
N ALA A 67 11.01 -9.35 -8.08
CA ALA A 67 11.83 -8.23 -7.62
C ALA A 67 12.04 -8.24 -6.10
N LEU A 68 10.98 -8.56 -5.33
CA LEU A 68 11.09 -8.68 -3.87
C LEU A 68 12.04 -9.81 -3.46
N MET A 69 12.03 -10.94 -4.17
CA MET A 69 12.96 -12.04 -3.88
C MET A 69 14.41 -11.58 -3.99
N GLN A 70 14.76 -10.85 -5.06
CA GLN A 70 16.10 -10.33 -5.28
C GLN A 70 16.53 -9.36 -4.18
N ASP A 71 15.63 -8.41 -3.84
CA ASP A 71 15.89 -7.42 -2.78
C ASP A 71 16.07 -8.10 -1.41
N GLN A 72 15.22 -9.08 -1.07
CA GLN A 72 15.31 -9.84 0.19
C GLN A 72 16.60 -10.69 0.26
N VAL A 73 16.95 -11.37 -0.82
CA VAL A 73 18.18 -12.19 -0.88
C VAL A 73 19.42 -11.30 -0.78
N SER A 74 19.45 -10.15 -1.48
CA SER A 74 20.54 -9.19 -1.37
C SER A 74 20.71 -8.67 0.06
N ALA A 75 19.59 -8.30 0.71
CA ALA A 75 19.61 -7.83 2.10
C ALA A 75 20.12 -8.92 3.07
N LEU A 76 19.73 -10.18 2.86
CA LEU A 76 20.16 -11.31 3.68
C LEU A 76 21.66 -11.62 3.50
N HIS A 77 22.19 -11.48 2.28
CA HIS A 77 23.64 -11.62 2.03
C HIS A 77 24.45 -10.57 2.79
N GLU A 78 23.94 -9.32 2.87
CA GLU A 78 24.60 -8.27 3.66
C GLU A 78 24.61 -8.57 5.17
N LEU A 79 23.67 -9.40 5.64
CA LEU A 79 23.60 -9.89 7.02
C LEU A 79 24.41 -11.20 7.23
N GLY A 80 25.12 -11.68 6.21
CA GLY A 80 25.88 -12.93 6.28
C GLY A 80 25.03 -14.20 6.19
N VAL A 81 23.72 -14.09 5.84
CA VAL A 81 22.80 -15.23 5.69
C VAL A 81 22.93 -15.81 4.28
N ARG A 82 23.06 -17.13 4.17
CA ARG A 82 23.18 -17.85 2.90
C ARG A 82 21.81 -18.03 2.26
N ALA A 83 21.40 -17.06 1.46
CA ALA A 83 20.11 -17.07 0.80
C ALA A 83 20.26 -17.24 -0.72
N GLY A 84 19.23 -17.82 -1.36
CA GLY A 84 19.16 -17.94 -2.81
C GLY A 84 17.74 -17.76 -3.31
N PHE A 85 17.57 -17.61 -4.63
CA PHE A 85 16.23 -17.56 -5.21
C PHE A 85 16.14 -18.37 -6.51
N LEU A 86 14.94 -18.88 -6.81
CA LEU A 86 14.62 -19.59 -8.05
C LEU A 86 13.35 -18.99 -8.69
N ASN A 87 13.51 -18.32 -9.82
CA ASN A 87 12.44 -17.72 -10.59
C ASN A 87 12.74 -17.76 -12.10
N SER A 88 11.86 -17.16 -12.90
CA SER A 88 11.97 -17.17 -14.38
C SER A 88 13.03 -16.23 -14.97
N THR A 89 13.71 -15.42 -14.15
CA THR A 89 14.73 -14.47 -14.64
C THR A 89 16.14 -15.05 -14.64
N LEU A 90 16.37 -16.15 -13.92
CA LEU A 90 17.68 -16.78 -13.83
C LEU A 90 18.07 -17.49 -15.14
N SER A 91 19.34 -17.40 -15.47
CA SER A 91 19.93 -18.27 -16.48
C SER A 91 19.92 -19.75 -16.01
N PRO A 92 19.96 -20.72 -16.93
CA PRO A 92 20.02 -22.14 -16.56
C PRO A 92 21.20 -22.48 -15.64
N GLN A 93 22.31 -21.78 -15.79
CA GLN A 93 23.53 -22.00 -14.98
C GLN A 93 23.33 -21.50 -13.54
N GLU A 94 22.76 -20.29 -13.35
CA GLU A 94 22.46 -19.74 -12.03
C GLU A 94 21.41 -20.58 -11.30
N ALA A 95 20.36 -21.00 -12.01
CA ALA A 95 19.34 -21.88 -11.44
C ALA A 95 19.95 -23.21 -10.98
N TRP A 96 20.82 -23.83 -11.79
CA TRP A 96 21.51 -25.07 -11.44
C TRP A 96 22.42 -24.91 -10.22
N GLN A 97 23.16 -23.79 -10.12
CA GLN A 97 24.00 -23.49 -8.96
C GLN A 97 23.18 -23.40 -7.68
N THR A 98 22.05 -22.69 -7.72
CA THR A 98 21.14 -22.56 -6.57
C THR A 98 20.50 -23.90 -6.18
N GLU A 99 20.06 -24.72 -7.15
CA GLU A 99 19.53 -26.06 -6.91
C GLU A 99 20.59 -26.97 -6.25
N ARG A 100 21.84 -26.90 -6.71
CA ARG A 100 22.94 -27.65 -6.13
C ARG A 100 23.28 -27.21 -4.70
N ALA A 101 23.30 -25.90 -4.45
CA ALA A 101 23.52 -25.36 -3.11
C ALA A 101 22.43 -25.82 -2.12
N LEU A 102 21.17 -25.88 -2.57
CA LEU A 102 20.07 -26.45 -1.78
C LEU A 102 20.31 -27.93 -1.44
N GLN A 103 20.67 -28.75 -2.43
CA GLN A 103 20.95 -30.18 -2.23
C GLN A 103 22.11 -30.43 -1.27
N ASN A 104 23.13 -29.59 -1.32
CA ASN A 104 24.30 -29.67 -0.45
C ASN A 104 24.05 -29.14 0.97
N GLY A 105 22.87 -28.54 1.25
CA GLY A 105 22.57 -27.89 2.53
C GLY A 105 23.37 -26.59 2.76
N GLU A 106 23.78 -25.93 1.70
CA GLU A 106 24.58 -24.70 1.74
C GLU A 106 23.69 -23.43 1.86
N LEU A 107 22.35 -23.56 1.79
CA LEU A 107 21.40 -22.48 1.91
C LEU A 107 20.68 -22.50 3.26
N ASP A 108 20.58 -21.34 3.90
CA ASP A 108 19.71 -21.11 5.06
C ASP A 108 18.29 -20.76 4.60
N LEU A 109 18.15 -20.02 3.50
CA LEU A 109 16.87 -19.61 2.92
C LEU A 109 16.87 -19.76 1.39
N LEU A 110 15.74 -20.25 0.86
CA LEU A 110 15.47 -20.32 -0.57
C LEU A 110 14.16 -19.61 -0.90
N TYR A 111 14.20 -18.54 -1.68
CA TYR A 111 13.01 -17.90 -2.23
C TYR A 111 12.63 -18.55 -3.56
N VAL A 112 11.38 -18.94 -3.73
CA VAL A 112 10.92 -19.62 -4.93
C VAL A 112 9.60 -19.03 -5.43
N ALA A 113 9.48 -18.85 -6.75
CA ALA A 113 8.22 -18.46 -7.38
C ALA A 113 7.23 -19.65 -7.36
N PRO A 114 5.92 -19.43 -7.13
CA PRO A 114 4.95 -20.51 -7.01
C PRO A 114 4.88 -21.40 -8.25
N GLU A 115 4.98 -20.84 -9.45
CA GLU A 115 5.01 -21.59 -10.71
C GLU A 115 6.29 -22.44 -10.87
N ARG A 116 7.37 -22.07 -10.21
CA ARG A 116 8.61 -22.87 -10.18
C ARG A 116 8.52 -23.97 -9.13
N LEU A 117 8.00 -23.68 -7.96
CA LEU A 117 7.80 -24.63 -6.87
C LEU A 117 6.96 -25.83 -7.30
N LEU A 118 5.88 -25.57 -8.06
CA LEU A 118 4.90 -26.58 -8.47
C LEU A 118 5.38 -27.50 -9.61
N GLN A 119 6.61 -27.32 -10.11
CA GLN A 119 7.19 -28.26 -11.07
C GLN A 119 7.62 -29.54 -10.35
N ASP A 120 7.30 -30.72 -10.93
CA ASP A 120 7.63 -32.03 -10.34
C ASP A 120 9.12 -32.12 -9.98
N ARG A 121 9.99 -31.65 -10.88
CA ARG A 121 11.43 -31.61 -10.64
C ARG A 121 11.81 -30.83 -9.38
N MET A 122 11.11 -29.71 -9.10
CA MET A 122 11.39 -28.89 -7.92
C MET A 122 10.88 -29.57 -6.64
N LEU A 123 9.72 -30.19 -6.71
CA LEU A 123 9.16 -30.95 -5.60
C LEU A 123 10.05 -32.16 -5.27
N ASP A 124 10.57 -32.89 -6.28
CA ASP A 124 11.51 -34.01 -6.10
C ASP A 124 12.86 -33.55 -5.52
N LEU A 125 13.29 -32.32 -5.87
CA LEU A 125 14.49 -31.72 -5.29
C LEU A 125 14.30 -31.45 -3.78
N LEU A 126 13.10 -30.96 -3.38
CA LEU A 126 12.77 -30.68 -1.99
C LEU A 126 12.61 -31.96 -1.16
N ASP A 127 12.12 -33.07 -1.74
CA ASP A 127 12.05 -34.36 -1.06
C ASP A 127 13.45 -34.88 -0.63
N ASN A 128 14.47 -34.53 -1.41
CA ASN A 128 15.85 -34.92 -1.15
C ASN A 128 16.64 -33.87 -0.35
N ALA A 129 16.03 -32.73 -0.05
CA ALA A 129 16.63 -31.68 0.74
C ALA A 129 16.04 -31.65 2.16
N ARG A 130 16.82 -31.19 3.13
CA ARG A 130 16.30 -30.95 4.47
C ARG A 130 15.60 -29.60 4.54
N VAL A 131 14.27 -29.59 4.50
CA VAL A 131 13.46 -28.37 4.60
C VAL A 131 13.17 -28.04 6.07
N ALA A 132 13.50 -26.83 6.50
CA ALA A 132 13.25 -26.35 7.86
C ALA A 132 11.81 -25.89 8.08
N LEU A 133 11.25 -25.19 7.10
CA LEU A 133 9.87 -24.67 7.08
C LEU A 133 9.48 -24.24 5.66
N PHE A 134 8.17 -24.07 5.44
CA PHE A 134 7.62 -23.36 4.28
C PHE A 134 6.99 -22.05 4.72
N ALA A 135 7.38 -20.93 4.09
CA ALA A 135 6.76 -19.63 4.27
C ALA A 135 5.99 -19.23 3.00
N ILE A 136 4.67 -19.07 3.11
CA ILE A 136 3.79 -18.68 2.02
C ILE A 136 3.52 -17.18 2.18
N ASP A 137 4.31 -16.36 1.49
CA ASP A 137 4.15 -14.91 1.51
C ASP A 137 3.02 -14.46 0.59
N GLU A 138 2.42 -13.31 0.90
CA GLU A 138 1.24 -12.77 0.23
C GLU A 138 0.10 -13.81 0.10
N ALA A 139 -0.16 -14.55 1.18
CA ALA A 139 -1.10 -15.67 1.20
C ALA A 139 -2.53 -15.28 0.74
N HIS A 140 -2.89 -13.98 0.74
CA HIS A 140 -4.16 -13.50 0.18
C HIS A 140 -4.30 -13.78 -1.32
N CYS A 141 -3.21 -14.07 -2.03
CA CYS A 141 -3.24 -14.48 -3.44
C CYS A 141 -3.99 -15.82 -3.66
N VAL A 142 -4.21 -16.62 -2.63
CA VAL A 142 -5.01 -17.85 -2.71
C VAL A 142 -6.50 -17.58 -2.81
N ALA A 143 -6.96 -16.41 -2.35
CA ALA A 143 -8.38 -16.09 -2.34
C ALA A 143 -8.89 -15.80 -3.77
N GLN A 144 -9.72 -16.71 -4.27
CA GLN A 144 -10.24 -16.67 -5.64
C GLN A 144 -11.00 -15.36 -5.94
N TRP A 145 -11.53 -14.73 -4.91
CA TRP A 145 -12.25 -13.46 -4.97
C TRP A 145 -11.40 -12.29 -4.44
N GLY A 146 -10.11 -12.51 -4.18
CA GLY A 146 -9.15 -11.51 -3.75
C GLY A 146 -8.86 -10.49 -4.85
N HIS A 147 -8.31 -9.35 -4.46
CA HIS A 147 -7.90 -8.29 -5.39
C HIS A 147 -6.65 -8.66 -6.21
N ASP A 148 -5.97 -9.75 -5.84
CA ASP A 148 -4.69 -10.18 -6.40
C ASP A 148 -4.59 -11.71 -6.53
N PHE A 149 -5.67 -12.33 -6.95
CA PHE A 149 -5.77 -13.78 -7.11
C PHE A 149 -4.73 -14.33 -8.09
N ARG A 150 -4.07 -15.46 -7.69
CA ARG A 150 -3.13 -16.21 -8.51
C ARG A 150 -3.47 -17.70 -8.49
N ALA A 151 -3.72 -18.28 -9.66
CA ALA A 151 -4.16 -19.66 -9.78
C ALA A 151 -3.16 -20.68 -9.21
N ASP A 152 -1.86 -20.38 -9.26
CA ASP A 152 -0.83 -21.27 -8.73
C ASP A 152 -0.88 -21.37 -7.19
N TYR A 153 -1.36 -20.34 -6.49
CA TYR A 153 -1.54 -20.41 -5.05
C TYR A 153 -2.60 -21.43 -4.61
N LEU A 154 -3.57 -21.74 -5.47
CA LEU A 154 -4.58 -22.78 -5.18
C LEU A 154 -3.99 -24.19 -5.07
N LYS A 155 -2.81 -24.41 -5.64
CA LYS A 155 -2.15 -25.71 -5.67
C LYS A 155 -1.12 -25.88 -4.55
N LEU A 156 -0.96 -24.88 -3.68
CA LEU A 156 0.03 -24.93 -2.59
C LEU A 156 -0.41 -25.86 -1.43
N ASP A 157 -1.63 -26.38 -1.46
CA ASP A 157 -2.07 -27.46 -0.59
C ASP A 157 -1.22 -28.73 -0.74
N ILE A 158 -0.55 -28.92 -1.88
CA ILE A 158 0.43 -30.00 -2.10
C ILE A 158 1.54 -30.02 -1.04
N LEU A 159 1.88 -28.87 -0.45
CA LEU A 159 2.90 -28.80 0.59
C LEU A 159 2.49 -29.56 1.84
N GLN A 160 1.22 -29.51 2.23
CA GLN A 160 0.68 -30.32 3.33
C GLN A 160 0.71 -31.80 3.01
N GLN A 161 0.36 -32.16 1.79
CA GLN A 161 0.24 -33.56 1.36
C GLN A 161 1.61 -34.23 1.25
N ARG A 162 2.61 -33.51 0.73
CA ARG A 162 3.93 -34.07 0.43
C ARG A 162 4.93 -33.89 1.59
N PHE A 163 4.78 -32.85 2.41
CA PHE A 163 5.67 -32.49 3.51
C PHE A 163 4.90 -32.30 4.83
N PRO A 164 4.18 -33.32 5.34
CA PRO A 164 3.27 -33.15 6.47
C PRO A 164 3.98 -32.79 7.79
N ASP A 165 5.26 -33.13 7.93
CA ASP A 165 6.07 -32.88 9.14
C ASP A 165 6.84 -31.54 9.09
N VAL A 166 6.74 -30.80 7.99
CA VAL A 166 7.41 -29.51 7.83
C VAL A 166 6.43 -28.38 8.17
N PRO A 167 6.70 -27.55 9.18
CA PRO A 167 5.80 -26.49 9.58
C PRO A 167 5.67 -25.42 8.49
N ARG A 168 4.46 -24.85 8.41
CA ARG A 168 4.11 -23.84 7.41
C ARG A 168 3.68 -22.55 8.08
N ILE A 169 4.12 -21.44 7.53
CA ILE A 169 3.63 -20.12 7.89
C ILE A 169 3.02 -19.43 6.67
N ALA A 170 1.78 -19.02 6.77
CA ALA A 170 1.13 -18.18 5.78
C ALA A 170 1.08 -16.73 6.28
N LEU A 171 1.56 -15.79 5.45
CA LEU A 171 1.67 -14.38 5.83
C LEU A 171 0.93 -13.49 4.84
N THR A 172 0.23 -12.50 5.35
CA THR A 172 -0.36 -11.44 4.52
C THR A 172 -0.52 -10.14 5.31
N ALA A 173 -0.55 -9.02 4.56
CA ALA A 173 -0.85 -7.71 5.14
C ALA A 173 -2.34 -7.36 5.09
N THR A 174 -3.11 -8.01 4.21
CA THR A 174 -4.49 -7.63 3.90
C THR A 174 -5.35 -8.89 3.75
N ALA A 175 -6.19 -9.16 4.73
CA ALA A 175 -7.21 -10.20 4.62
C ALA A 175 -8.40 -9.85 5.52
N ASP A 176 -9.56 -9.65 4.93
CA ASP A 176 -10.81 -9.59 5.65
C ASP A 176 -11.18 -10.99 6.21
N VAL A 177 -12.24 -11.09 7.00
CA VAL A 177 -12.67 -12.35 7.64
C VAL A 177 -12.88 -13.46 6.62
N ARG A 178 -13.46 -13.14 5.46
CA ARG A 178 -13.74 -14.11 4.39
C ARG A 178 -12.44 -14.59 3.73
N THR A 179 -11.56 -13.68 3.38
CA THR A 179 -10.25 -13.99 2.80
C THR A 179 -9.43 -14.88 3.74
N ARG A 180 -9.48 -14.62 5.06
CA ARG A 180 -8.82 -15.47 6.07
C ARG A 180 -9.35 -16.91 6.05
N GLN A 181 -10.67 -17.09 5.97
CA GLN A 181 -11.28 -18.42 5.87
C GLN A 181 -10.87 -19.15 4.59
N GLU A 182 -10.78 -18.44 3.47
CA GLU A 182 -10.29 -19.01 2.21
C GLU A 182 -8.81 -19.40 2.30
N ILE A 183 -7.95 -18.59 2.93
CA ILE A 183 -6.54 -18.93 3.16
C ILE A 183 -6.44 -20.21 3.98
N ILE A 184 -7.14 -20.29 5.11
CA ILE A 184 -7.13 -21.47 6.00
C ILE A 184 -7.56 -22.72 5.24
N GLY A 185 -8.73 -22.71 4.61
CA GLY A 185 -9.27 -23.90 3.94
C GLY A 185 -8.50 -24.29 2.68
N ARG A 186 -7.94 -23.33 1.92
CA ARG A 186 -7.20 -23.63 0.69
C ARG A 186 -5.77 -24.10 0.92
N LEU A 187 -5.14 -23.64 2.00
CA LEU A 187 -3.77 -24.03 2.33
C LEU A 187 -3.73 -25.18 3.37
N GLY A 188 -4.87 -25.73 3.79
CA GLY A 188 -4.92 -26.79 4.80
C GLY A 188 -4.36 -26.35 6.15
N LEU A 189 -4.73 -25.15 6.61
CA LEU A 189 -4.24 -24.52 7.85
C LEU A 189 -5.31 -24.50 8.95
N GLU A 190 -6.23 -25.47 8.97
CA GLU A 190 -7.35 -25.53 9.94
C GLU A 190 -6.86 -25.60 11.38
N ASN A 191 -5.71 -26.22 11.61
CA ASN A 191 -5.09 -26.37 12.92
C ASN A 191 -4.02 -25.30 13.22
N ALA A 192 -3.78 -24.37 12.30
CA ALA A 192 -2.75 -23.36 12.46
C ALA A 192 -3.11 -22.33 13.54
N GLN A 193 -2.13 -21.95 14.35
CA GLN A 193 -2.28 -20.83 15.28
C GLN A 193 -2.38 -19.53 14.50
N GLN A 194 -3.44 -18.74 14.76
CA GLN A 194 -3.66 -17.47 14.09
C GLN A 194 -3.13 -16.31 14.93
N PHE A 195 -2.28 -15.49 14.32
CA PHE A 195 -1.77 -14.24 14.89
C PHE A 195 -2.25 -13.07 14.05
N ILE A 196 -3.14 -12.28 14.60
CA ILE A 196 -3.70 -11.11 13.94
C ILE A 196 -3.16 -9.90 14.71
N SER A 197 -2.12 -9.27 14.16
CA SER A 197 -1.66 -7.97 14.64
C SER A 197 -2.58 -6.89 14.08
N GLY A 198 -2.77 -5.83 14.83
CA GLY A 198 -3.62 -4.71 14.39
C GLY A 198 -3.18 -4.14 13.04
N PHE A 199 -4.14 -3.66 12.28
CA PHE A 199 -3.91 -3.02 10.98
C PHE A 199 -3.55 -1.54 11.10
N ASP A 200 -3.39 -1.00 12.32
CA ASP A 200 -3.14 0.42 12.50
C ASP A 200 -1.74 0.85 12.06
N ARG A 201 -1.71 1.97 11.36
CA ARG A 201 -0.51 2.67 10.92
C ARG A 201 -0.59 4.12 11.43
N PRO A 202 -0.27 4.36 12.72
CA PRO A 202 -0.48 5.66 13.36
C PRO A 202 0.36 6.78 12.77
N ASN A 203 1.45 6.45 12.09
CA ASN A 203 2.33 7.39 11.41
C ASN A 203 1.82 7.86 10.04
N ILE A 204 0.80 7.21 9.46
CA ILE A 204 0.24 7.63 8.17
C ILE A 204 -0.94 8.58 8.40
N GLN A 205 -0.88 9.79 7.85
CA GLN A 205 -1.97 10.75 7.83
C GLN A 205 -2.85 10.53 6.61
N TYR A 206 -4.10 10.11 6.79
CA TYR A 206 -5.06 9.94 5.70
C TYR A 206 -5.79 11.24 5.37
N ARG A 207 -5.73 11.66 4.11
CA ARG A 207 -6.41 12.85 3.57
C ARG A 207 -7.17 12.51 2.30
N ILE A 208 -8.46 12.78 2.28
CA ILE A 208 -9.31 12.53 1.11
C ILE A 208 -9.97 13.85 0.69
N GLN A 209 -9.68 14.30 -0.52
CA GLN A 209 -10.14 15.59 -1.03
C GLN A 209 -10.92 15.41 -2.34
N GLN A 210 -11.89 16.30 -2.55
CA GLN A 210 -12.58 16.39 -3.83
C GLN A 210 -11.59 16.84 -4.91
N LYS A 211 -11.62 16.17 -6.05
CA LYS A 211 -10.84 16.51 -7.23
C LYS A 211 -11.36 17.81 -7.85
N ASN A 212 -10.54 18.84 -7.77
CA ASN A 212 -10.77 20.14 -8.40
C ASN A 212 -9.42 20.69 -8.89
N ASN A 213 -9.13 20.57 -10.17
CA ASN A 213 -7.82 20.81 -10.75
C ASN A 213 -6.71 19.97 -10.07
N PRO A 214 -6.72 18.64 -10.28
CA PRO A 214 -5.86 17.70 -9.57
C PRO A 214 -4.35 17.96 -9.76
N ARG A 215 -3.94 18.57 -10.89
CA ARG A 215 -2.55 18.96 -11.08
C ARG A 215 -2.13 20.06 -10.12
N GLN A 216 -2.94 21.09 -9.95
CA GLN A 216 -2.63 22.17 -9.00
C GLN A 216 -2.72 21.67 -7.54
N GLN A 217 -3.67 20.79 -7.22
CA GLN A 217 -3.76 20.21 -5.88
C GLN A 217 -2.50 19.39 -5.55
N LEU A 218 -2.07 18.52 -6.47
CA LEU A 218 -0.85 17.73 -6.31
C LEU A 218 0.40 18.63 -6.21
N LEU A 219 0.52 19.64 -7.10
CA LEU A 219 1.67 20.55 -7.12
C LEU A 219 1.81 21.32 -5.80
N ARG A 220 0.70 21.84 -5.27
CA ARG A 220 0.68 22.50 -3.96
C ARG A 220 1.11 21.53 -2.86
N PHE A 221 0.54 20.34 -2.82
CA PHE A 221 0.92 19.32 -1.85
C PHE A 221 2.42 18.99 -1.90
N LEU A 222 2.99 18.82 -3.11
CA LEU A 222 4.40 18.52 -3.27
C LEU A 222 5.31 19.69 -2.85
N ARG A 223 4.98 20.93 -3.28
CA ARG A 223 5.80 22.11 -2.99
C ARG A 223 5.74 22.55 -1.54
N ASP A 224 4.54 22.52 -0.95
CA ASP A 224 4.31 23.07 0.38
C ASP A 224 4.60 22.05 1.49
N GLU A 225 4.45 20.75 1.17
CA GLU A 225 4.48 19.73 2.22
C GLU A 225 5.47 18.58 1.97
N GLN A 226 5.87 18.31 0.75
CA GLN A 226 6.67 17.12 0.39
C GLN A 226 7.93 17.49 -0.39
N LYS A 227 8.48 18.67 -0.13
CA LYS A 227 9.72 19.12 -0.77
C LYS A 227 10.83 18.11 -0.44
N ASP A 228 11.56 17.71 -1.48
CA ASP A 228 12.69 16.77 -1.39
C ASP A 228 12.37 15.39 -0.79
N SER A 229 11.10 14.99 -0.81
CA SER A 229 10.63 13.72 -0.29
C SER A 229 10.47 12.67 -1.39
N ALA A 230 10.84 11.42 -1.10
CA ALA A 230 10.48 10.28 -1.95
C ALA A 230 8.99 9.96 -1.79
N GLY A 231 8.30 9.67 -2.90
CA GLY A 231 6.89 9.36 -2.87
C GLY A 231 6.36 8.60 -4.07
N ILE A 232 5.11 8.17 -3.97
CA ILE A 232 4.42 7.43 -5.04
C ILE A 232 3.15 8.17 -5.43
N VAL A 233 2.93 8.36 -6.73
CA VAL A 233 1.70 8.95 -7.29
C VAL A 233 0.98 7.90 -8.14
N TYR A 234 -0.16 7.41 -7.67
CA TYR A 234 -0.97 6.42 -8.39
C TYR A 234 -1.93 7.06 -9.37
N CYS A 235 -1.95 6.51 -10.60
CA CYS A 235 -2.86 6.85 -11.68
C CYS A 235 -3.52 5.59 -12.25
N LEU A 236 -4.76 5.70 -12.70
CA LEU A 236 -5.55 4.58 -13.22
C LEU A 236 -5.05 4.04 -14.56
N SER A 237 -4.49 4.90 -15.45
CA SER A 237 -4.10 4.52 -16.82
C SER A 237 -2.63 4.80 -17.11
N ARG A 238 -2.04 3.97 -18.00
CA ARG A 238 -0.66 4.08 -18.48
C ARG A 238 -0.37 5.47 -19.05
N ASN A 239 -1.22 5.97 -19.94
CA ASN A 239 -1.08 7.29 -20.55
C ASN A 239 -1.07 8.43 -19.49
N LYS A 240 -1.94 8.34 -18.48
CA LYS A 240 -1.96 9.32 -17.38
C LYS A 240 -0.68 9.26 -16.54
N VAL A 241 -0.09 8.07 -16.35
CA VAL A 241 1.20 7.90 -15.67
C VAL A 241 2.29 8.66 -16.43
N GLU A 242 2.45 8.41 -17.73
CA GLU A 242 3.47 9.05 -18.56
C GLU A 242 3.30 10.58 -18.60
N GLN A 243 2.08 11.05 -18.83
CA GLN A 243 1.75 12.48 -18.85
C GLN A 243 2.01 13.15 -17.50
N THR A 244 1.71 12.48 -16.38
CA THR A 244 1.91 13.05 -15.05
C THR A 244 3.39 13.07 -14.69
N ALA A 245 4.15 12.03 -15.01
CA ALA A 245 5.59 12.00 -14.78
C ALA A 245 6.30 13.10 -15.60
N ALA A 246 6.02 13.19 -16.89
CA ALA A 246 6.59 14.23 -17.75
C ALA A 246 6.23 15.64 -17.28
N TRP A 247 4.99 15.87 -16.86
CA TRP A 247 4.55 17.13 -16.30
C TRP A 247 5.28 17.48 -15.00
N LEU A 248 5.43 16.53 -14.05
CA LEU A 248 6.17 16.76 -12.80
C LEU A 248 7.65 17.07 -13.06
N CYS A 249 8.28 16.40 -14.04
CA CYS A 249 9.64 16.75 -14.47
C CYS A 249 9.72 18.19 -14.99
N GLY A 250 8.74 18.65 -15.76
CA GLY A 250 8.62 20.03 -16.22
C GLY A 250 8.43 21.06 -15.08
N GLU A 251 7.88 20.63 -13.95
CA GLU A 251 7.73 21.45 -12.73
C GLU A 251 8.96 21.39 -11.80
N GLY A 252 10.03 20.69 -12.21
CA GLY A 252 11.29 20.60 -11.48
C GLY A 252 11.40 19.44 -10.49
N PHE A 253 10.48 18.46 -10.52
CA PHE A 253 10.56 17.27 -9.68
C PHE A 253 11.26 16.11 -10.39
N ASN A 254 11.90 15.23 -9.62
CA ASN A 254 12.50 13.99 -10.11
C ASN A 254 11.41 12.90 -10.21
N ALA A 255 10.67 12.85 -11.31
CA ALA A 255 9.54 11.93 -11.46
C ALA A 255 9.82 10.85 -12.51
N LEU A 256 9.53 9.58 -12.17
CA LEU A 256 9.74 8.42 -13.02
C LEU A 256 8.42 7.69 -13.29
N PRO A 257 8.11 7.31 -14.55
CA PRO A 257 6.92 6.54 -14.85
C PRO A 257 7.12 5.04 -14.57
N TYR A 258 6.07 4.35 -14.10
CA TYR A 258 6.08 2.90 -13.94
C TYR A 258 4.71 2.26 -14.26
N HIS A 259 4.66 1.41 -15.28
CA HIS A 259 3.47 0.62 -15.62
C HIS A 259 3.84 -0.60 -16.48
N ALA A 260 2.96 -1.57 -16.58
CA ALA A 260 3.20 -2.83 -17.28
C ALA A 260 3.47 -2.69 -18.80
N GLY A 261 3.16 -1.54 -19.40
CA GLY A 261 3.42 -1.26 -20.83
C GLY A 261 4.85 -0.80 -21.12
N LEU A 262 5.66 -0.46 -20.10
CA LEU A 262 7.08 -0.14 -20.27
C LEU A 262 7.90 -1.41 -20.54
N SER A 263 9.05 -1.27 -21.23
CA SER A 263 9.98 -2.38 -21.39
C SER A 263 10.46 -2.90 -20.02
N ALA A 264 10.83 -4.19 -19.97
CA ALA A 264 11.32 -4.79 -18.72
C ALA A 264 12.59 -4.07 -18.21
N SER A 265 13.48 -3.66 -19.12
CA SER A 265 14.71 -2.94 -18.78
C SER A 265 14.42 -1.56 -18.19
N LEU A 266 13.48 -0.80 -18.76
CA LEU A 266 13.11 0.53 -18.24
C LEU A 266 12.38 0.43 -16.89
N ARG A 267 11.54 -0.59 -16.71
CA ARG A 267 10.91 -0.84 -15.40
C ARG A 267 11.93 -1.16 -14.33
N ALA A 268 12.87 -2.05 -14.62
CA ALA A 268 13.95 -2.40 -13.71
C ALA A 268 14.82 -1.19 -13.36
N GLU A 269 15.18 -0.37 -14.36
CA GLU A 269 15.96 0.84 -14.15
C GLU A 269 15.23 1.88 -13.29
N ASN A 270 13.96 2.18 -13.60
CA ASN A 270 13.17 3.14 -12.82
C ASN A 270 12.96 2.65 -11.38
N GLN A 271 12.72 1.34 -11.18
CA GLN A 271 12.62 0.76 -9.85
C GLN A 271 13.94 0.85 -9.09
N ARG A 272 15.07 0.50 -9.72
CA ARG A 272 16.40 0.60 -9.13
C ARG A 272 16.71 2.03 -8.71
N ARG A 273 16.41 3.02 -9.55
CA ARG A 273 16.58 4.45 -9.23
C ARG A 273 15.71 4.86 -8.05
N PHE A 274 14.43 4.46 -8.03
CA PHE A 274 13.54 4.77 -6.92
C PHE A 274 14.05 4.21 -5.58
N LEU A 275 14.61 2.99 -5.58
CA LEU A 275 15.13 2.36 -4.36
C LEU A 275 16.45 2.99 -3.89
N ARG A 276 17.29 3.48 -4.80
CA ARG A 276 18.65 3.95 -4.50
C ARG A 276 18.79 5.46 -4.38
N GLU A 277 17.97 6.21 -5.08
CA GLU A 277 18.06 7.68 -5.10
C GLU A 277 17.06 8.31 -4.12
N ASP A 278 17.47 9.42 -3.53
CA ASP A 278 16.61 10.23 -2.68
C ASP A 278 15.65 11.08 -3.55
N SER A 279 14.53 11.49 -2.95
CA SER A 279 13.57 12.47 -3.54
C SER A 279 12.97 12.08 -4.89
N ILE A 280 12.95 10.79 -5.24
CA ILE A 280 12.28 10.30 -6.45
C ILE A 280 10.77 10.21 -6.21
N ILE A 281 10.00 10.72 -7.16
CA ILE A 281 8.56 10.54 -7.24
C ILE A 281 8.25 9.47 -8.28
N MET A 282 7.82 8.29 -7.83
CA MET A 282 7.35 7.25 -8.75
C MET A 282 5.91 7.50 -9.15
N VAL A 283 5.65 7.79 -10.42
CA VAL A 283 4.30 7.91 -10.96
C VAL A 283 3.91 6.57 -11.58
N ALA A 284 2.87 5.92 -11.06
CA ALA A 284 2.63 4.53 -11.39
C ALA A 284 1.15 4.16 -11.54
N THR A 285 0.90 3.04 -12.23
CA THR A 285 -0.33 2.26 -12.06
C THR A 285 -0.16 1.27 -10.90
N ILE A 286 -1.22 0.51 -10.58
CA ILE A 286 -1.17 -0.59 -9.59
C ILE A 286 -0.07 -1.63 -9.88
N ALA A 287 0.51 -1.63 -11.09
CA ALA A 287 1.65 -2.49 -11.44
C ALA A 287 2.93 -2.16 -10.65
N PHE A 288 3.05 -0.94 -10.13
CA PHE A 288 4.07 -0.57 -9.15
C PHE A 288 3.49 -0.79 -7.75
N GLY A 289 3.50 -2.02 -7.36
CA GLY A 289 2.77 -2.40 -6.17
C GLY A 289 3.57 -3.38 -5.33
N MET A 290 3.27 -4.64 -5.47
CA MET A 290 3.89 -5.69 -4.69
C MET A 290 5.42 -5.69 -4.88
N GLY A 291 6.16 -5.88 -3.79
CA GLY A 291 7.61 -5.99 -3.82
C GLY A 291 8.39 -4.67 -3.69
N ILE A 292 7.76 -3.54 -3.46
CA ILE A 292 8.47 -2.29 -3.15
C ILE A 292 8.62 -2.16 -1.64
N ASP A 293 9.84 -2.24 -1.17
CA ASP A 293 10.18 -2.19 0.27
C ASP A 293 11.10 -1.01 0.62
N LYS A 294 10.91 0.16 -0.01
CA LYS A 294 11.59 1.40 0.35
C LYS A 294 10.98 1.95 1.65
N PRO A 295 11.74 2.05 2.75
CA PRO A 295 11.19 2.42 4.06
C PRO A 295 10.84 3.90 4.18
N ASP A 296 11.57 4.78 3.51
CA ASP A 296 11.53 6.24 3.61
C ASP A 296 10.58 6.92 2.62
N VAL A 297 9.55 6.23 2.14
CA VAL A 297 8.49 6.83 1.32
C VAL A 297 7.64 7.76 2.18
N ARG A 298 7.71 9.07 1.93
CA ARG A 298 7.04 10.09 2.77
C ARG A 298 5.60 10.34 2.38
N PHE A 299 5.21 10.01 1.15
CA PHE A 299 3.81 10.16 0.73
C PHE A 299 3.39 9.14 -0.32
N VAL A 300 2.10 8.85 -0.30
CA VAL A 300 1.39 8.16 -1.38
C VAL A 300 0.21 9.04 -1.80
N ALA A 301 0.19 9.48 -3.06
CA ALA A 301 -0.87 10.30 -3.61
C ALA A 301 -1.66 9.53 -4.68
N HIS A 302 -2.97 9.50 -4.59
CA HIS A 302 -3.86 8.92 -5.60
C HIS A 302 -4.52 10.03 -6.41
N LEU A 303 -4.30 10.04 -7.71
CA LEU A 303 -4.98 10.95 -8.65
C LEU A 303 -6.25 10.36 -9.27
N ASP A 304 -6.57 9.14 -8.92
CA ASP A 304 -7.78 8.42 -9.28
C ASP A 304 -8.21 7.52 -8.11
N LEU A 305 -9.49 7.23 -8.03
CA LEU A 305 -10.06 6.40 -6.95
C LEU A 305 -9.52 4.95 -7.05
N PRO A 306 -8.99 4.36 -5.98
CA PRO A 306 -8.69 2.94 -5.89
C PRO A 306 -9.96 2.08 -6.04
N LYS A 307 -9.81 0.85 -6.52
CA LYS A 307 -10.94 -0.06 -6.76
C LYS A 307 -11.62 -0.53 -5.46
N SER A 308 -10.87 -0.59 -4.36
CA SER A 308 -11.34 -1.12 -3.09
C SER A 308 -10.54 -0.54 -1.90
N ILE A 309 -11.06 -0.75 -0.69
CA ILE A 309 -10.37 -0.38 0.56
C ILE A 309 -9.07 -1.18 0.73
N GLU A 310 -9.06 -2.45 0.34
CA GLU A 310 -7.87 -3.32 0.43
C GLU A 310 -6.74 -2.78 -0.46
N ALA A 311 -7.05 -2.43 -1.72
CA ALA A 311 -6.08 -1.83 -2.63
C ALA A 311 -5.57 -0.49 -2.06
N TYR A 312 -6.47 0.38 -1.58
CA TYR A 312 -6.11 1.65 -0.97
C TYR A 312 -5.20 1.47 0.25
N TYR A 313 -5.52 0.53 1.14
CA TYR A 313 -4.72 0.22 2.32
C TYR A 313 -3.34 -0.32 1.94
N GLN A 314 -3.27 -1.25 0.98
CA GLN A 314 -2.01 -1.84 0.51
C GLN A 314 -1.11 -0.81 -0.18
N GLU A 315 -1.70 0.10 -0.99
CA GLU A 315 -0.99 1.16 -1.69
C GLU A 315 -0.49 2.24 -0.71
N THR A 316 -1.34 2.72 0.19
CA THR A 316 -0.96 3.71 1.22
C THR A 316 0.00 3.14 2.26
N GLY A 317 -0.09 1.85 2.55
CA GLY A 317 0.80 1.13 3.46
C GLY A 317 2.27 1.09 3.03
N ARG A 318 2.60 1.52 1.80
CA ARG A 318 3.99 1.69 1.32
C ARG A 318 4.68 2.89 1.95
N ALA A 319 3.89 3.87 2.42
CA ALA A 319 4.44 5.06 3.07
C ALA A 319 4.87 4.78 4.51
N GLY A 320 5.98 5.39 4.94
CA GLY A 320 6.43 5.41 6.33
C GLY A 320 6.68 4.04 6.94
N ARG A 321 7.31 3.11 6.22
CA ARG A 321 7.64 1.77 6.75
C ARG A 321 8.69 1.81 7.87
N ASP A 322 9.47 2.85 7.90
CA ASP A 322 10.43 3.17 8.96
C ASP A 322 9.78 3.70 10.26
N GLY A 323 8.44 3.87 10.27
CA GLY A 323 7.69 4.42 11.40
C GLY A 323 7.60 5.94 11.40
N GLU A 324 8.32 6.62 10.53
CA GLU A 324 8.33 8.08 10.41
C GLU A 324 7.00 8.61 9.80
N PRO A 325 6.64 9.88 10.09
CA PRO A 325 5.43 10.49 9.56
C PRO A 325 5.35 10.43 8.04
N ALA A 326 4.20 10.01 7.53
CA ALA A 326 3.91 9.94 6.10
C ALA A 326 2.47 10.37 5.81
N THR A 327 2.20 10.78 4.56
CA THR A 327 0.87 11.25 4.15
C THR A 327 0.29 10.40 3.02
N ALA A 328 -0.96 9.97 3.18
CA ALA A 328 -1.77 9.35 2.14
C ALA A 328 -2.80 10.38 1.64
N LEU A 329 -2.58 10.92 0.43
CA LEU A 329 -3.49 11.87 -0.22
C LEU A 329 -4.32 11.17 -1.28
N LEU A 330 -5.64 11.26 -1.20
CA LEU A 330 -6.54 10.81 -2.26
C LEU A 330 -7.31 11.99 -2.84
N LEU A 331 -7.17 12.20 -4.15
CA LEU A 331 -7.99 13.14 -4.93
C LEU A 331 -8.99 12.34 -5.75
N TYR A 332 -10.28 12.48 -5.48
CA TYR A 332 -11.29 11.73 -6.22
C TYR A 332 -12.49 12.59 -6.63
N GLY A 333 -13.17 12.18 -7.71
CA GLY A 333 -14.35 12.81 -8.25
C GLY A 333 -15.34 11.78 -8.79
N LEU A 334 -16.54 12.23 -9.17
CA LEU A 334 -17.56 11.36 -9.72
C LEU A 334 -17.14 10.70 -11.05
N GLU A 335 -16.27 11.37 -11.82
CA GLU A 335 -15.68 10.83 -13.04
C GLU A 335 -14.85 9.58 -12.83
N ASP A 336 -14.22 9.43 -11.65
CA ASP A 336 -13.47 8.21 -11.32
C ASP A 336 -14.40 7.03 -11.09
N VAL A 337 -15.55 7.29 -10.42
CA VAL A 337 -16.60 6.29 -10.20
C VAL A 337 -17.17 5.78 -11.52
N VAL A 338 -17.46 6.70 -12.46
CA VAL A 338 -17.95 6.37 -13.80
C VAL A 338 -16.95 5.46 -14.52
N LYS A 339 -15.66 5.84 -14.55
CA LYS A 339 -14.60 5.06 -15.20
C LYS A 339 -14.45 3.67 -14.61
N LEU A 340 -14.42 3.56 -13.27
CA LEU A 340 -14.30 2.27 -12.61
C LEU A 340 -15.49 1.36 -12.91
N ARG A 341 -16.72 1.88 -12.87
CA ARG A 341 -17.92 1.10 -13.22
C ARG A 341 -17.90 0.64 -14.68
N GLN A 342 -17.44 1.49 -15.62
CA GLN A 342 -17.27 1.11 -17.03
C GLN A 342 -16.22 -0.01 -17.20
N MET A 343 -15.08 0.08 -16.49
CA MET A 343 -14.06 -0.97 -16.51
C MET A 343 -14.60 -2.30 -15.97
N MET A 344 -15.37 -2.25 -14.87
CA MET A 344 -15.99 -3.45 -14.28
C MET A 344 -17.06 -4.08 -15.19
N ALA A 345 -17.86 -3.26 -15.86
CA ALA A 345 -18.86 -3.75 -16.82
C ALA A 345 -18.21 -4.45 -18.02
N GLY A 346 -17.06 -3.96 -18.50
CA GLY A 346 -16.28 -4.54 -19.60
C GLY A 346 -15.40 -5.73 -19.20
N SER A 347 -15.38 -6.12 -17.91
CA SER A 347 -14.58 -7.27 -17.46
C SER A 347 -15.25 -8.60 -17.82
N GLU A 348 -14.43 -9.62 -18.13
CA GLU A 348 -14.90 -10.99 -18.46
C GLU A 348 -15.36 -11.80 -17.24
N GLY A 349 -15.36 -11.20 -16.03
CA GLY A 349 -15.80 -11.85 -14.81
C GLY A 349 -17.28 -12.23 -14.81
N ASN A 350 -17.63 -13.31 -14.12
CA ASN A 350 -19.02 -13.72 -13.94
C ASN A 350 -19.82 -12.71 -13.10
N GLU A 351 -21.16 -12.83 -13.10
CA GLU A 351 -22.06 -11.89 -12.40
C GLU A 351 -21.78 -11.79 -10.89
N LEU A 352 -21.34 -12.89 -10.25
CA LEU A 352 -21.00 -12.91 -8.84
C LEU A 352 -19.74 -12.06 -8.58
N PHE A 353 -18.72 -12.19 -9.42
CA PHE A 353 -17.50 -11.39 -9.36
C PHE A 353 -17.82 -9.89 -9.53
N LYS A 354 -18.61 -9.54 -10.55
CA LYS A 354 -19.01 -8.14 -10.80
C LYS A 354 -19.76 -7.52 -9.60
N ARG A 355 -20.66 -8.28 -8.96
CA ARG A 355 -21.37 -7.84 -7.75
C ARG A 355 -20.42 -7.58 -6.59
N GLN A 356 -19.43 -8.43 -6.38
CA GLN A 356 -18.44 -8.26 -5.33
C GLN A 356 -17.54 -7.04 -5.59
N GLU A 357 -17.08 -6.87 -6.82
CA GLU A 357 -16.34 -5.67 -7.23
C GLU A 357 -17.15 -4.39 -6.97
N GLN A 358 -18.45 -4.41 -7.28
CA GLN A 358 -19.36 -3.30 -6.97
C GLN A 358 -19.47 -3.03 -5.45
N GLN A 359 -19.59 -4.08 -4.63
CA GLN A 359 -19.64 -3.94 -3.16
C GLN A 359 -18.34 -3.34 -2.61
N ARG A 360 -17.17 -3.78 -3.10
CA ARG A 360 -15.87 -3.23 -2.72
C ARG A 360 -15.73 -1.75 -3.11
N LEU A 361 -16.12 -1.42 -4.34
CA LEU A 361 -16.15 -0.02 -4.77
C LEU A 361 -17.09 0.82 -3.91
N GLN A 362 -18.26 0.28 -3.55
CA GLN A 362 -19.21 0.97 -2.69
C GLN A 362 -18.64 1.20 -1.28
N ALA A 363 -17.93 0.23 -0.71
CA ALA A 363 -17.24 0.39 0.56
C ALA A 363 -16.17 1.49 0.50
N MET A 364 -15.38 1.54 -0.60
CA MET A 364 -14.38 2.58 -0.84
C MET A 364 -15.01 3.98 -0.96
N LEU A 365 -16.14 4.10 -1.66
CA LEU A 365 -16.90 5.34 -1.74
C LEU A 365 -17.45 5.74 -0.37
N GLY A 366 -17.93 4.79 0.41
CA GLY A 366 -18.34 5.00 1.80
C GLY A 366 -17.21 5.63 2.62
N LEU A 367 -15.98 5.07 2.56
CA LEU A 367 -14.81 5.63 3.23
C LEU A 367 -14.51 7.06 2.77
N CYS A 368 -14.69 7.38 1.48
CA CYS A 368 -14.44 8.71 0.95
C CYS A 368 -15.44 9.78 1.48
N GLU A 369 -16.67 9.40 1.78
CA GLU A 369 -17.74 10.35 2.13
C GLU A 369 -18.13 10.39 3.61
N ILE A 370 -17.45 9.61 4.47
CA ILE A 370 -17.72 9.65 5.91
C ILE A 370 -17.37 11.01 6.53
N THR A 371 -18.03 11.33 7.61
CA THR A 371 -17.74 12.49 8.46
C THR A 371 -17.00 12.13 9.75
N SER A 372 -16.94 10.84 10.07
CA SER A 372 -16.22 10.28 11.22
C SER A 372 -14.75 10.01 10.88
N CYS A 373 -14.01 9.50 11.84
CA CYS A 373 -12.59 9.17 11.69
C CYS A 373 -12.36 8.15 10.55
N ARG A 374 -11.53 8.51 9.58
CA ARG A 374 -11.20 7.63 8.44
C ARG A 374 -10.44 6.38 8.86
N ARG A 375 -9.50 6.54 9.79
CA ARG A 375 -8.72 5.41 10.28
C ARG A 375 -9.57 4.40 11.02
N GLN A 376 -10.48 4.83 11.91
CA GLN A 376 -11.43 3.91 12.56
C GLN A 376 -12.27 3.13 11.55
N THR A 377 -12.75 3.79 10.50
CA THR A 377 -13.55 3.14 9.46
C THR A 377 -12.74 2.14 8.66
N LEU A 378 -11.49 2.49 8.32
CA LEU A 378 -10.57 1.64 7.61
C LEU A 378 -10.20 0.40 8.44
N LEU A 379 -9.88 0.57 9.73
CA LEU A 379 -9.56 -0.53 10.64
C LEU A 379 -10.76 -1.47 10.86
N ARG A 380 -11.96 -0.90 11.06
CA ARG A 380 -13.20 -1.68 11.20
C ARG A 380 -13.50 -2.54 9.98
N TYR A 381 -13.16 -2.09 8.78
CA TYR A 381 -13.30 -2.87 7.56
C TYR A 381 -12.48 -4.17 7.61
N PHE A 382 -11.30 -4.15 8.20
CA PHE A 382 -10.44 -5.32 8.40
C PHE A 382 -10.75 -6.12 9.67
N GLY A 383 -11.77 -5.71 10.43
CA GLY A 383 -12.16 -6.36 11.69
C GLY A 383 -11.31 -5.95 12.89
N ASP A 384 -10.60 -4.82 12.78
CA ASP A 384 -9.84 -4.20 13.85
C ASP A 384 -10.62 -3.03 14.47
N ASN A 385 -10.35 -2.72 15.73
CA ASN A 385 -11.03 -1.65 16.45
C ASN A 385 -10.02 -0.60 16.92
N LEU A 386 -10.42 0.65 16.76
CA LEU A 386 -9.78 1.80 17.36
C LEU A 386 -10.85 2.49 18.23
N ASP A 387 -10.68 2.46 19.55
CA ASP A 387 -11.72 2.93 20.49
C ASP A 387 -11.98 4.43 20.35
N GLU A 388 -10.92 5.22 20.14
CA GLU A 388 -11.02 6.67 19.98
C GLU A 388 -10.67 7.14 18.56
N PRO A 389 -11.18 8.29 18.10
CA PRO A 389 -10.77 8.91 16.85
C PRO A 389 -9.24 9.13 16.82
N CYS A 390 -8.62 8.84 15.66
CA CYS A 390 -7.14 8.80 15.55
C CYS A 390 -6.41 10.13 15.76
N GLY A 391 -7.12 11.27 15.75
CA GLY A 391 -6.53 12.60 15.89
C GLY A 391 -5.61 13.04 14.73
N ASN A 392 -5.40 12.19 13.70
CA ASN A 392 -4.40 12.41 12.65
C ASN A 392 -4.94 12.33 11.21
N CYS A 393 -6.21 11.99 10.97
CA CYS A 393 -6.79 12.04 9.62
C CYS A 393 -7.46 13.41 9.36
N ASP A 394 -7.76 13.70 8.09
CA ASP A 394 -8.43 14.93 7.69
C ASP A 394 -9.72 15.19 8.45
N SER A 395 -10.56 14.15 8.65
CA SER A 395 -11.84 14.27 9.38
C SER A 395 -11.65 14.55 10.89
N CYS A 396 -10.55 14.11 11.50
CA CYS A 396 -10.23 14.41 12.90
C CYS A 396 -9.65 15.83 13.07
N LEU A 397 -8.72 16.21 12.16
CA LEU A 397 -8.06 17.51 12.22
C LEU A 397 -8.96 18.66 11.78
N THR A 398 -9.85 18.41 10.83
CA THR A 398 -10.83 19.39 10.31
C THR A 398 -12.17 18.71 10.18
N PRO A 399 -12.95 18.62 11.28
CA PRO A 399 -14.25 17.96 11.28
C PRO A 399 -15.16 18.51 10.18
N ALA A 400 -15.77 17.61 9.44
CA ALA A 400 -16.62 17.98 8.33
C ALA A 400 -17.90 18.67 8.85
N GLN A 401 -18.20 19.84 8.32
CA GLN A 401 -19.50 20.49 8.54
C GLN A 401 -20.58 19.74 7.75
N THR A 402 -21.69 19.44 8.39
CA THR A 402 -22.89 18.90 7.74
C THR A 402 -23.96 19.98 7.62
N TRP A 403 -24.86 19.78 6.66
CA TRP A 403 -26.02 20.64 6.46
C TRP A 403 -27.24 19.82 6.06
N ASP A 404 -28.41 20.33 6.36
CA ASP A 404 -29.65 19.72 5.88
C ASP A 404 -29.76 19.95 4.37
N ALA A 405 -29.51 18.89 3.62
CA ALA A 405 -29.52 18.88 2.16
C ALA A 405 -30.81 18.27 1.61
N THR A 406 -31.81 18.00 2.44
CA THR A 406 -33.03 17.28 2.05
C THR A 406 -33.68 17.89 0.82
N GLU A 407 -33.83 19.21 0.76
CA GLU A 407 -34.42 19.89 -0.38
C GLU A 407 -33.54 19.82 -1.63
N ALA A 408 -32.22 20.04 -1.50
CA ALA A 408 -31.28 19.91 -2.60
C ALA A 408 -31.24 18.48 -3.18
N VAL A 409 -31.29 17.47 -2.31
CA VAL A 409 -31.36 16.06 -2.70
C VAL A 409 -32.67 15.78 -3.47
N ARG A 410 -33.81 16.26 -2.99
CA ARG A 410 -35.10 16.14 -3.70
C ARG A 410 -35.08 16.80 -5.07
N MET A 411 -34.49 18.01 -5.18
CA MET A 411 -34.28 18.69 -6.46
C MET A 411 -33.41 17.85 -7.41
N ALA A 412 -32.26 17.32 -6.91
CA ALA A 412 -31.36 16.48 -7.69
C ALA A 412 -32.04 15.22 -8.22
N LEU A 413 -32.68 14.44 -7.33
CA LEU A 413 -33.37 13.20 -7.69
C LEU A 413 -34.55 13.46 -8.65
N SER A 414 -35.34 14.50 -8.42
CA SER A 414 -36.43 14.91 -9.30
C SER A 414 -35.92 15.32 -10.69
N CYS A 415 -34.79 16.03 -10.76
CA CYS A 415 -34.19 16.43 -12.01
C CYS A 415 -33.65 15.23 -12.81
N VAL A 416 -32.98 14.27 -12.14
CA VAL A 416 -32.56 12.99 -12.76
C VAL A 416 -33.75 12.25 -13.34
N TYR A 417 -34.87 12.15 -12.61
CA TYR A 417 -36.09 11.53 -13.10
C TYR A 417 -36.64 12.23 -14.35
N ARG A 418 -36.78 13.57 -14.30
CA ARG A 418 -37.40 14.38 -15.36
C ARG A 418 -36.53 14.48 -16.61
N THR A 419 -35.23 14.33 -16.51
CA THR A 419 -34.32 14.23 -17.65
C THR A 419 -34.26 12.81 -18.23
N GLY A 420 -35.14 11.91 -17.77
CA GLY A 420 -35.29 10.54 -18.29
C GLY A 420 -34.18 9.59 -17.88
N GLN A 421 -33.38 9.92 -16.84
CA GLN A 421 -32.29 9.07 -16.35
C GLN A 421 -31.24 8.70 -17.43
N ARG A 422 -31.00 9.62 -18.36
CA ARG A 422 -30.15 9.39 -19.55
C ARG A 422 -28.92 10.29 -19.58
N PHE A 423 -28.73 11.13 -18.56
CA PHE A 423 -27.70 12.15 -18.51
C PHE A 423 -26.82 12.03 -17.28
N GLY A 424 -25.54 12.36 -17.45
CA GLY A 424 -24.59 12.43 -16.36
C GLY A 424 -24.75 13.70 -15.51
N ALA A 425 -24.09 13.74 -14.35
CA ALA A 425 -24.23 14.77 -13.34
C ALA A 425 -24.04 16.21 -13.89
N ASN A 426 -23.06 16.45 -14.75
CA ASN A 426 -22.82 17.80 -15.28
C ASN A 426 -24.05 18.35 -16.04
N HIS A 427 -24.70 17.54 -16.86
CA HIS A 427 -25.90 17.95 -17.60
C HIS A 427 -27.08 18.23 -16.63
N VAL A 428 -27.28 17.37 -15.64
CA VAL A 428 -28.32 17.57 -14.62
C VAL A 428 -28.07 18.83 -13.79
N ILE A 429 -26.81 19.12 -13.47
CA ILE A 429 -26.39 20.36 -12.80
C ILE A 429 -26.70 21.59 -13.68
N ASP A 430 -26.42 21.51 -14.97
CA ASP A 430 -26.75 22.58 -15.91
C ASP A 430 -28.24 22.88 -15.96
N VAL A 431 -29.09 21.84 -15.95
CA VAL A 431 -30.56 22.00 -15.86
C VAL A 431 -30.97 22.66 -14.57
N LEU A 432 -30.48 22.16 -13.41
CA LEU A 432 -30.78 22.72 -12.09
C LEU A 432 -30.37 24.18 -11.96
N ARG A 433 -29.26 24.55 -12.57
CA ARG A 433 -28.74 25.91 -12.53
C ARG A 433 -29.32 26.85 -13.60
N GLY A 434 -30.09 26.29 -14.53
CA GLY A 434 -30.72 27.08 -15.60
C GLY A 434 -29.72 27.54 -16.66
N SER A 435 -28.81 26.68 -17.08
CA SER A 435 -27.89 26.93 -18.19
C SER A 435 -28.64 26.95 -19.52
N ASN A 436 -28.26 27.86 -20.42
CA ASN A 436 -28.83 27.99 -21.77
C ASN A 436 -27.92 27.36 -22.85
N ASN A 437 -27.14 26.35 -22.50
CA ASN A 437 -26.29 25.69 -23.50
C ASN A 437 -27.13 24.93 -24.55
N GLU A 438 -26.52 24.71 -25.71
CA GLU A 438 -27.15 24.09 -26.89
C GLU A 438 -27.78 22.73 -26.56
N LYS A 439 -27.11 21.95 -25.69
CA LYS A 439 -27.57 20.62 -25.31
C LYS A 439 -28.87 20.66 -24.50
N ILE A 440 -29.04 21.63 -23.59
CA ILE A 440 -30.28 21.82 -22.82
C ILE A 440 -31.43 22.23 -23.73
N LEU A 441 -31.17 23.11 -24.68
CA LEU A 441 -32.16 23.57 -25.65
C LEU A 441 -32.60 22.46 -26.59
N ASN A 442 -31.66 21.68 -27.12
CA ASN A 442 -31.93 20.57 -28.04
C ASN A 442 -32.76 19.44 -27.43
N PHE A 443 -32.66 19.23 -26.12
CA PHE A 443 -33.48 18.24 -25.38
C PHE A 443 -34.71 18.86 -24.74
N ASP A 444 -35.01 20.13 -24.97
CA ASP A 444 -36.14 20.86 -24.36
C ASP A 444 -36.13 20.90 -22.81
N HIS A 445 -34.95 20.67 -22.20
CA HIS A 445 -34.82 20.60 -20.74
C HIS A 445 -35.03 21.98 -20.07
N HIS A 446 -34.96 23.08 -20.79
CA HIS A 446 -35.32 24.41 -20.30
C HIS A 446 -36.84 24.56 -19.99
N LYS A 447 -37.67 23.63 -20.48
CA LYS A 447 -39.13 23.58 -20.20
C LYS A 447 -39.49 22.73 -18.97
N LEU A 448 -38.52 21.99 -18.41
CA LEU A 448 -38.76 21.16 -17.23
C LEU A 448 -39.02 22.00 -15.98
N SER A 449 -39.94 21.51 -15.12
CA SER A 449 -40.20 22.15 -13.83
C SER A 449 -38.99 22.17 -12.89
N THR A 450 -37.95 21.38 -13.18
CA THR A 450 -36.69 21.37 -12.45
C THR A 450 -35.63 22.30 -13.05
N TYR A 451 -35.97 23.02 -14.12
CA TYR A 451 -35.04 23.98 -14.71
C TYR A 451 -34.86 25.20 -13.81
N ALA A 452 -33.63 25.56 -13.55
CA ALA A 452 -33.24 26.76 -12.80
C ALA A 452 -33.65 26.81 -11.31
N ILE A 453 -34.22 25.73 -10.74
CA ILE A 453 -34.61 25.71 -9.32
C ILE A 453 -33.44 25.63 -8.35
N GLY A 454 -32.27 25.17 -8.83
CA GLY A 454 -31.07 24.94 -8.05
C GLY A 454 -29.98 26.03 -8.20
N LYS A 455 -30.32 27.25 -8.61
CA LYS A 455 -29.38 28.37 -8.80
C LYS A 455 -28.64 28.81 -7.54
N HIS A 456 -29.21 28.56 -6.37
CA HIS A 456 -28.66 28.94 -5.07
C HIS A 456 -27.42 28.16 -4.68
N LEU A 457 -27.17 26.98 -5.28
CA LEU A 457 -25.94 26.22 -5.10
C LEU A 457 -24.99 26.42 -6.30
N SER A 458 -23.70 26.48 -6.01
CA SER A 458 -22.64 26.52 -7.03
C SER A 458 -22.50 25.18 -7.76
N VAL A 459 -21.77 25.16 -8.87
CA VAL A 459 -21.50 23.91 -9.62
C VAL A 459 -20.77 22.90 -8.73
N ASP A 460 -19.81 23.35 -7.91
CA ASP A 460 -19.02 22.47 -7.04
C ASP A 460 -19.86 21.90 -5.89
N GLU A 461 -20.77 22.69 -5.32
CA GLU A 461 -21.72 22.19 -4.30
C GLU A 461 -22.66 21.15 -4.91
N TRP A 462 -23.19 21.35 -6.10
CA TRP A 462 -23.98 20.35 -6.80
C TRP A 462 -23.19 19.08 -7.13
N ARG A 463 -21.93 19.21 -7.56
CA ARG A 463 -21.05 18.06 -7.75
C ARG A 463 -20.87 17.27 -6.45
N SER A 464 -20.71 17.96 -5.33
CA SER A 464 -20.65 17.35 -4.01
C SER A 464 -21.93 16.60 -3.67
N VAL A 465 -23.11 17.19 -3.90
CA VAL A 465 -24.41 16.54 -3.68
C VAL A 465 -24.50 15.25 -4.52
N PHE A 466 -24.27 15.30 -5.82
CA PHE A 466 -24.36 14.11 -6.69
C PHE A 466 -23.36 13.02 -6.31
N ARG A 467 -22.13 13.39 -5.96
CA ARG A 467 -21.12 12.44 -5.51
C ARG A 467 -21.56 11.70 -4.24
N GLN A 468 -22.08 12.43 -3.26
CA GLN A 468 -22.58 11.86 -2.02
C GLN A 468 -23.83 10.99 -2.24
N LEU A 469 -24.72 11.36 -3.16
CA LEU A 469 -25.89 10.55 -3.52
C LEU A 469 -25.48 9.20 -4.14
N VAL A 470 -24.46 9.19 -5.01
CA VAL A 470 -23.92 7.96 -5.58
C VAL A 470 -23.22 7.11 -4.50
N ALA A 471 -22.41 7.74 -3.65
CA ALA A 471 -21.71 7.06 -2.56
C ALA A 471 -22.66 6.47 -1.50
N ARG A 472 -23.84 7.06 -1.30
CA ARG A 472 -24.86 6.56 -0.37
C ARG A 472 -25.88 5.61 -1.01
N GLY A 473 -25.75 5.33 -2.30
CA GLY A 473 -26.63 4.42 -3.03
C GLY A 473 -28.03 4.96 -3.32
N PHE A 474 -28.24 6.28 -3.31
CA PHE A 474 -29.48 6.91 -3.78
C PHE A 474 -29.52 7.02 -5.31
N LEU A 475 -28.35 7.10 -5.93
CA LEU A 475 -28.16 7.11 -7.37
C LEU A 475 -27.15 6.03 -7.78
N ASP A 476 -27.46 5.38 -8.88
CA ASP A 476 -26.53 4.54 -9.61
C ASP A 476 -25.97 5.26 -10.83
N VAL A 477 -24.82 4.80 -11.31
CA VAL A 477 -24.19 5.28 -12.53
C VAL A 477 -24.28 4.17 -13.57
N ASP A 478 -24.91 4.44 -14.72
CA ASP A 478 -24.97 3.50 -15.83
C ASP A 478 -23.60 3.29 -16.46
N ALA A 479 -23.10 2.07 -16.38
CA ALA A 479 -21.81 1.67 -16.94
C ALA A 479 -21.86 1.46 -18.46
N SER A 480 -23.03 1.12 -19.02
CA SER A 480 -23.24 0.90 -20.46
C SER A 480 -23.46 2.21 -21.23
N GLY A 481 -23.91 3.26 -20.54
CA GLY A 481 -24.08 4.61 -21.06
C GLY A 481 -22.87 5.51 -20.77
N PHE A 482 -22.97 6.77 -21.13
CA PHE A 482 -21.93 7.78 -20.90
C PHE A 482 -21.88 8.29 -19.45
N GLY A 483 -22.10 7.42 -18.45
CA GLY A 483 -22.14 7.78 -17.04
C GLY A 483 -23.48 8.43 -16.64
N SER A 484 -24.58 8.02 -17.23
CA SER A 484 -25.91 8.48 -16.90
C SER A 484 -26.27 8.12 -15.45
N LEU A 485 -27.01 9.03 -14.78
CA LEU A 485 -27.47 8.80 -13.43
C LEU A 485 -28.83 8.10 -13.45
N LEU A 486 -28.92 7.01 -12.68
CA LEU A 486 -30.12 6.22 -12.50
C LEU A 486 -30.61 6.32 -11.06
N LEU A 487 -31.93 6.40 -10.86
CA LEU A 487 -32.54 6.38 -9.53
C LEU A 487 -32.51 4.94 -8.97
N ASN A 488 -32.18 4.83 -7.70
CA ASN A 488 -32.27 3.59 -6.93
C ASN A 488 -33.52 3.60 -6.04
N ASP A 489 -34.04 2.44 -5.66
CA ASP A 489 -35.23 2.36 -4.78
C ASP A 489 -35.04 3.07 -3.45
N ALA A 490 -33.80 3.18 -2.95
CA ALA A 490 -33.46 3.92 -1.74
C ALA A 490 -33.83 5.43 -1.80
N CYS A 491 -34.04 6.00 -3.00
CA CYS A 491 -34.42 7.41 -3.15
C CYS A 491 -35.89 7.70 -2.85
N ARG A 492 -36.76 6.68 -2.86
CA ARG A 492 -38.23 6.85 -2.72
C ARG A 492 -38.68 7.54 -1.41
N PRO A 493 -38.17 7.15 -0.21
CA PRO A 493 -38.51 7.82 1.04
C PRO A 493 -38.14 9.30 1.03
N VAL A 494 -36.98 9.65 0.42
CA VAL A 494 -36.52 11.04 0.33
C VAL A 494 -37.44 11.85 -0.57
N LEU A 495 -37.80 11.31 -1.74
CA LEU A 495 -38.74 11.98 -2.67
C LEU A 495 -40.11 12.19 -2.08
N ARG A 496 -40.57 11.28 -1.22
CA ARG A 496 -41.86 11.41 -0.50
C ARG A 496 -41.79 12.37 0.69
N GLY A 497 -40.58 12.81 1.09
CA GLY A 497 -40.41 13.66 2.28
C GLY A 497 -40.43 12.89 3.60
N GLU A 498 -40.31 11.58 3.56
CA GLU A 498 -40.31 10.69 4.73
C GLU A 498 -38.92 10.61 5.41
N GLN A 499 -37.87 11.05 4.72
CA GLN A 499 -36.48 10.96 5.18
C GLN A 499 -35.74 12.28 4.96
N ALA A 500 -35.17 12.83 6.03
CA ALA A 500 -34.24 13.95 5.96
C ALA A 500 -32.84 13.49 5.66
N ILE A 501 -32.08 14.26 4.88
CA ILE A 501 -30.74 13.94 4.45
C ILE A 501 -29.73 15.00 4.88
N GLN A 502 -28.81 14.61 5.75
CA GLN A 502 -27.66 15.43 6.09
C GLN A 502 -26.49 15.09 5.14
N LEU A 503 -25.97 16.09 4.46
CA LEU A 503 -24.78 15.94 3.62
C LEU A 503 -23.61 16.72 4.20
N ARG A 504 -22.39 16.25 3.86
CA ARG A 504 -21.16 16.96 4.19
C ARG A 504 -20.99 18.17 3.28
N ARG A 505 -20.56 19.31 3.83
CA ARG A 505 -20.01 20.41 3.05
C ARG A 505 -18.55 20.15 2.75
N ASP A 506 -18.16 20.24 1.48
CA ASP A 506 -16.75 20.19 1.13
C ASP A 506 -16.08 21.50 1.57
N ILE A 507 -15.03 21.37 2.38
CA ILE A 507 -14.27 22.52 2.86
C ILE A 507 -13.43 23.04 1.68
N LYS A 508 -13.63 24.29 1.29
CA LYS A 508 -12.66 24.97 0.44
C LYS A 508 -11.38 25.07 1.26
N THR A 509 -10.34 24.33 0.86
CA THR A 509 -9.02 24.41 1.49
C THR A 509 -8.45 25.81 1.26
N THR A 510 -8.80 26.75 2.13
CA THR A 510 -7.90 27.86 2.45
C THR A 510 -6.74 27.26 3.23
N ALA A 511 -5.53 27.63 2.87
CA ALA A 511 -4.30 27.17 3.51
C ALA A 511 -4.33 27.45 5.03
N THR A 512 -4.97 26.60 5.80
CA THR A 512 -4.78 26.53 7.24
C THR A 512 -3.70 25.49 7.45
N SER A 513 -2.57 25.95 7.97
CA SER A 513 -1.50 25.11 8.51
C SER A 513 -2.12 24.14 9.52
N ALA A 514 -2.53 22.96 9.05
CA ALA A 514 -2.77 21.85 9.95
C ALA A 514 -1.45 21.62 10.67
N THR A 515 -1.47 21.71 11.99
CA THR A 515 -0.33 21.44 12.87
C THR A 515 0.20 20.05 12.52
N ARG A 516 1.27 20.03 11.72
CA ARG A 516 2.06 18.84 11.45
C ARG A 516 2.58 18.31 12.79
N ARG A 517 2.52 17.00 13.02
CA ARG A 517 3.69 16.37 13.63
C ARG A 517 4.79 16.54 12.59
N ALA A 518 5.62 17.56 12.78
CA ALA A 518 6.83 17.73 11.97
C ALA A 518 7.62 16.42 12.03
N PRO A 519 8.30 16.02 10.95
CA PRO A 519 9.42 15.10 11.07
C PRO A 519 10.26 15.62 12.23
N VAL A 520 10.79 14.74 13.05
CA VAL A 520 11.73 15.17 14.09
C VAL A 520 12.85 15.91 13.34
N ALA A 521 12.79 17.23 13.36
CA ALA A 521 13.78 18.05 12.71
C ALA A 521 15.09 17.77 13.41
N VAL A 522 16.11 17.43 12.64
CA VAL A 522 17.49 17.38 13.15
C VAL A 522 17.80 18.76 13.70
N ALA A 523 18.34 18.84 14.90
CA ALA A 523 18.72 20.12 15.48
C ALA A 523 19.73 20.83 14.54
N PRO A 524 19.71 22.16 14.39
CA PRO A 524 20.62 22.86 13.47
C PRO A 524 22.10 22.52 13.72
N GLU A 525 22.46 22.24 14.97
CA GLU A 525 23.80 21.81 15.39
C GLU A 525 24.20 20.42 14.87
N ASP A 526 23.21 19.57 14.61
CA ASP A 526 23.42 18.19 14.16
C ASP A 526 23.28 18.01 12.64
N GLU A 527 22.85 19.06 11.92
CA GLU A 527 22.64 18.98 10.46
C GLU A 527 23.92 18.54 9.72
N GLY A 528 25.08 19.02 10.15
CA GLY A 528 26.37 18.68 9.53
C GLY A 528 26.65 17.18 9.60
N LEU A 529 26.55 16.59 10.80
CA LEU A 529 26.76 15.16 11.02
C LEU A 529 25.69 14.32 10.32
N TRP A 530 24.43 14.77 10.34
CA TRP A 530 23.34 14.10 9.63
C TRP A 530 23.61 13.96 8.12
N PHE A 531 24.03 15.04 7.48
CA PHE A 531 24.39 15.01 6.05
C PHE A 531 25.61 14.13 5.77
N ALA A 532 26.61 14.16 6.64
CA ALA A 532 27.81 13.34 6.51
C ALA A 532 27.51 11.84 6.65
N LEU A 533 26.69 11.44 7.63
CA LEU A 533 26.24 10.05 7.81
C LEU A 533 25.42 9.55 6.59
N ARG A 534 24.53 10.38 6.03
CA ARG A 534 23.78 10.04 4.81
C ARG A 534 24.69 9.93 3.60
N ALA A 535 25.67 10.81 3.47
CA ALA A 535 26.65 10.76 2.38
C ALA A 535 27.51 9.49 2.47
N CYS A 536 28.01 9.14 3.67
CA CYS A 536 28.71 7.90 3.93
C CYS A 536 27.87 6.68 3.54
N ARG A 537 26.64 6.59 4.05
CA ARG A 537 25.71 5.51 3.70
C ARG A 537 25.49 5.37 2.20
N LYS A 538 25.32 6.49 1.49
CA LYS A 538 25.14 6.48 0.04
C LYS A 538 26.39 5.93 -0.68
N ARG A 539 27.57 6.36 -0.30
CA ARG A 539 28.84 5.88 -0.87
C ARG A 539 29.00 4.38 -0.65
N VAL A 540 28.85 3.91 0.60
CA VAL A 540 28.94 2.49 0.95
C VAL A 540 27.91 1.65 0.18
N ALA A 541 26.68 2.13 0.05
CA ALA A 541 25.64 1.45 -0.71
C ALA A 541 25.96 1.35 -2.21
N GLU A 542 26.57 2.37 -2.80
CA GLU A 542 27.03 2.36 -4.19
C GLU A 542 28.18 1.35 -4.39
N GLU A 543 29.15 1.28 -3.48
CA GLU A 543 30.27 0.34 -3.51
C GLU A 543 29.81 -1.13 -3.41
N HIS A 544 28.80 -1.40 -2.56
CA HIS A 544 28.23 -2.74 -2.40
C HIS A 544 27.10 -3.06 -3.40
N GLY A 545 26.68 -2.10 -4.22
CA GLY A 545 25.64 -2.31 -5.22
C GLY A 545 24.23 -2.54 -4.63
N VAL A 546 23.99 -2.11 -3.40
CA VAL A 546 22.72 -2.28 -2.68
C VAL A 546 22.00 -0.94 -2.45
N PRO A 547 20.69 -0.94 -2.16
CA PRO A 547 19.99 0.27 -1.72
C PRO A 547 20.53 0.83 -0.40
N PRO A 548 20.56 2.15 -0.18
CA PRO A 548 21.11 2.75 1.04
C PRO A 548 20.49 2.24 2.35
N TYR A 549 19.20 1.93 2.37
CA TYR A 549 18.52 1.41 3.55
C TYR A 549 18.93 -0.02 3.94
N VAL A 550 19.56 -0.76 3.02
CA VAL A 550 20.13 -2.10 3.33
C VAL A 550 21.36 -1.96 4.23
N ILE A 551 22.14 -0.90 4.02
CA ILE A 551 23.27 -0.57 4.91
C ILE A 551 22.70 -0.21 6.29
N PHE A 552 22.05 0.95 6.43
CA PHE A 552 21.36 1.39 7.64
C PHE A 552 20.09 2.16 7.32
N HIS A 553 19.04 1.94 8.13
CA HIS A 553 17.81 2.74 8.07
C HIS A 553 18.03 4.16 8.60
N ASP A 554 17.18 5.10 8.22
CA ASP A 554 17.25 6.47 8.74
C ASP A 554 17.09 6.52 10.27
N ALA A 555 16.31 5.61 10.85
CA ALA A 555 16.18 5.45 12.29
C ALA A 555 17.52 5.11 12.95
N THR A 556 18.28 4.18 12.37
CA THR A 556 19.62 3.81 12.82
C THR A 556 20.60 4.99 12.72
N LEU A 557 20.58 5.75 11.61
CA LEU A 557 21.42 6.94 11.49
C LEU A 557 21.05 8.04 12.48
N ARG A 558 19.78 8.19 12.83
CA ARG A 558 19.36 9.13 13.88
C ARG A 558 19.83 8.70 15.27
N GLU A 559 19.75 7.43 15.56
CA GLU A 559 20.26 6.89 16.81
C GLU A 559 21.79 7.07 16.90
N MET A 560 22.54 6.88 15.79
CA MET A 560 23.95 7.24 15.68
C MET A 560 24.20 8.73 15.94
N LEU A 561 23.33 9.60 15.40
CA LEU A 561 23.40 11.05 15.61
C LEU A 561 23.17 11.44 17.07
N GLU A 562 22.22 10.78 17.74
CA GLU A 562 21.87 11.04 19.16
C GLU A 562 22.90 10.48 20.12
N GLN A 563 23.37 9.25 19.90
CA GLN A 563 24.27 8.54 20.82
C GLN A 563 25.75 8.79 20.53
N ARG A 564 26.11 9.19 19.31
CA ARG A 564 27.47 9.51 18.84
C ARG A 564 28.50 8.44 19.23
N PRO A 565 28.32 7.17 18.82
CA PRO A 565 29.25 6.10 19.18
C PRO A 565 30.66 6.39 18.64
N LEU A 566 31.68 6.19 19.47
CA LEU A 566 33.09 6.38 19.13
C LEU A 566 33.86 5.06 19.05
N THR A 567 33.28 3.99 19.55
CA THR A 567 33.89 2.65 19.59
C THR A 567 33.00 1.61 18.94
N PRO A 568 33.58 0.49 18.43
CA PRO A 568 32.79 -0.63 17.91
C PRO A 568 31.75 -1.19 18.90
N SER A 569 32.08 -1.20 20.19
CA SER A 569 31.15 -1.67 21.25
C SER A 569 29.94 -0.77 21.37
N GLU A 570 30.13 0.56 21.40
CA GLU A 570 29.04 1.53 21.44
C GLU A 570 28.19 1.48 20.15
N MET A 571 28.81 1.15 19.03
CA MET A 571 28.11 1.02 17.75
C MET A 571 27.16 -0.19 17.74
N LEU A 572 27.46 -1.28 18.47
CA LEU A 572 26.56 -2.42 18.65
C LEU A 572 25.33 -2.12 19.49
N ASP A 573 25.38 -1.08 20.33
CA ASP A 573 24.22 -0.64 21.12
C ASP A 573 23.19 0.08 20.24
N ILE A 574 23.56 0.50 19.01
CA ILE A 574 22.67 1.17 18.06
C ILE A 574 21.73 0.18 17.39
N SER A 575 20.44 0.47 17.44
CA SER A 575 19.39 -0.38 16.86
C SER A 575 19.56 -0.54 15.34
N GLY A 576 19.62 -1.79 14.86
CA GLY A 576 19.84 -2.12 13.44
C GLY A 576 21.30 -2.28 13.05
N VAL A 577 22.23 -2.28 14.02
CA VAL A 577 23.64 -2.64 13.85
C VAL A 577 23.86 -4.00 14.50
N GLY A 578 23.97 -5.05 13.70
CA GLY A 578 24.39 -6.38 14.13
C GLY A 578 25.87 -6.63 13.81
N ASP A 579 26.42 -7.76 14.32
CA ASP A 579 27.84 -8.10 14.18
C ASP A 579 28.35 -8.01 12.74
N SER A 580 27.61 -8.57 11.80
CA SER A 580 27.98 -8.57 10.36
C SER A 580 28.03 -7.16 9.75
N LYS A 581 27.11 -6.28 10.12
CA LYS A 581 27.10 -4.88 9.64
C LYS A 581 28.19 -4.06 10.30
N LEU A 582 28.46 -4.29 11.58
CA LEU A 582 29.57 -3.65 12.27
C LEU A 582 30.90 -4.01 11.63
N GLU A 583 31.15 -5.31 11.39
CA GLU A 583 32.39 -5.79 10.78
C GLU A 583 32.59 -5.21 9.35
N ARG A 584 31.51 -5.06 8.58
CA ARG A 584 31.59 -4.64 7.18
C ARG A 584 31.55 -3.14 6.96
N PHE A 585 30.85 -2.41 7.78
CA PHE A 585 30.54 -0.98 7.57
C PHE A 585 30.86 -0.11 8.77
N GLY A 586 31.02 -0.68 9.97
CA GLY A 586 31.10 0.08 11.23
C GLY A 586 32.23 1.10 11.24
N ASP A 587 33.42 0.73 10.75
CA ASP A 587 34.60 1.61 10.79
C ASP A 587 34.39 2.91 10.02
N GLU A 588 33.72 2.85 8.84
CA GLU A 588 33.46 4.04 8.02
C GLU A 588 32.51 5.05 8.69
N PHE A 589 31.49 4.55 9.39
CA PHE A 589 30.56 5.40 10.12
C PHE A 589 31.18 5.93 11.42
N LEU A 590 31.97 5.13 12.12
CA LEU A 590 32.72 5.58 13.30
C LEU A 590 33.72 6.69 12.93
N GLU A 591 34.39 6.60 11.78
CA GLU A 591 35.30 7.64 11.30
C GLU A 591 34.54 8.96 11.06
N VAL A 592 33.42 8.93 10.39
CA VAL A 592 32.57 10.11 10.15
C VAL A 592 32.12 10.75 11.49
N ILE A 593 31.72 9.95 12.46
CA ILE A 593 31.27 10.49 13.77
C ILE A 593 32.47 11.11 14.51
N ARG A 594 33.63 10.44 14.54
CA ARG A 594 34.85 10.93 15.18
C ARG A 594 35.35 12.25 14.56
N GLU A 595 35.34 12.35 13.23
CA GLU A 595 35.72 13.59 12.53
C GLU A 595 34.85 14.78 12.96
N HIS A 596 33.56 14.56 13.18
CA HIS A 596 32.63 15.63 13.61
C HIS A 596 32.72 15.96 15.10
N GLU A 597 33.15 15.01 15.95
CA GLU A 597 33.34 15.26 17.38
C GLU A 597 34.64 15.99 17.68
N TYR A 598 35.66 15.83 16.82
CA TYR A 598 36.99 16.45 17.04
C TYR A 598 37.22 17.69 16.16
N ALA A 599 36.25 18.08 15.30
CA ALA A 599 36.29 19.31 14.48
C ALA A 599 35.68 20.48 15.22
#